data_dae49d0219e125a5a25f1305d48d79cf
#
_entry.id   dae49d0219e125a5a25f1305d48d79cf
#
_cell.length_a   1.000
_cell.length_b   1.000
_cell.length_c   1.000
_cell.angle_alpha   90.00
_cell.angle_beta   90.00
_cell.angle_gamma   90.00
#
_symmetry.space_group_name_H-M   'P 1'
#
loop_
_entity.id
_entity.type
_entity.pdbx_description
1 polymer ?
#
loop_
_entity_poly.entity_id
_entity_poly.type
_entity_poly.pdbx_seq_one_letter_code
_entity_poly.pdbx_strand_id
1 'polypeptide(L)'
;RRSSDLPPLLPRLRDRLENQFMPHWNKQWSGKCILHGATPGAGAIRLDGNDYLNVSGHPDIVRAQIETLRRSNESVIQSGAFLLDAHPSRTLEAALASWVGKEDGFVCQSGYAANVGLLQAIADEHTPVYLDTLAHTSLWEGVRAAKAPAHPFRHNDPDHLSRVISRNGPGIVVVDSVYSTTGALCPLAEMVEIAEQHGCTILVDESHSLGTHGPQGAGLCAELGLSDRVHFITASLAKAFAGRAGFFSVPAELRFYVLHHSYPNIFSSCLLPHEIAGLAATLEVIKQCDEERKRLHSNTRRLRNSLTELGYPIHQGTEQIISLEAGLEPDTMVLRDRLEEHNVFGAIFCAPATSRNRAMVRLTLNANLTEAELSHIETAARDIAPLVKPWDWPIARRNKAND
;
A
#
# COMPACT_ATOMS: atom_id res chain seq x y z
N ARG A 1 -22.73 30.38 16.67
CA ARG A 1 -22.69 31.24 15.46
C ARG A 1 -23.19 30.38 14.28
N ARG A 2 -24.08 30.91 13.43
CA ARG A 2 -24.51 30.23 12.21
C ARG A 2 -23.37 30.32 11.18
N SER A 3 -23.32 29.40 10.20
CA SER A 3 -22.28 29.42 9.15
C SER A 3 -22.24 30.76 8.37
N SER A 4 -23.35 31.51 8.38
CA SER A 4 -23.50 32.84 7.80
C SER A 4 -22.68 33.93 8.51
N ASP A 5 -22.21 33.68 9.74
CA ASP A 5 -21.46 34.67 10.56
C ASP A 5 -19.93 34.57 10.36
N LEU A 6 -19.49 33.61 9.56
CA LEU A 6 -18.08 33.45 9.23
C LEU A 6 -17.68 34.42 8.09
N PRO A 7 -16.44 34.95 8.12
CA PRO A 7 -15.89 35.67 6.97
C PRO A 7 -15.96 34.79 5.72
N PRO A 8 -16.10 35.37 4.52
CA PRO A 8 -16.10 34.60 3.30
C PRO A 8 -14.76 33.86 3.11
N LEU A 9 -14.82 32.67 2.51
CA LEU A 9 -13.63 31.91 2.13
C LEU A 9 -12.73 32.76 1.20
N LEU A 10 -11.41 32.51 1.27
CA LEU A 10 -10.46 33.11 0.36
C LEU A 10 -10.92 32.95 -1.10
N PRO A 11 -10.88 34.01 -1.92
CA PRO A 11 -11.36 33.97 -3.31
C PRO A 11 -10.74 32.81 -4.12
N ARG A 12 -9.44 32.53 -3.93
CA ARG A 12 -8.75 31.41 -4.61
C ARG A 12 -9.30 30.03 -4.22
N LEU A 13 -9.69 29.83 -2.95
CA LEU A 13 -10.28 28.57 -2.51
C LEU A 13 -11.69 28.40 -3.13
N ARG A 14 -12.47 29.47 -3.18
CA ARG A 14 -13.77 29.49 -3.82
C ARG A 14 -13.65 29.21 -5.33
N ASP A 15 -12.69 29.83 -6.02
CA ASP A 15 -12.41 29.59 -7.43
C ASP A 15 -12.08 28.11 -7.70
N ARG A 16 -11.23 27.49 -6.87
CA ARG A 16 -10.91 26.06 -6.98
C ARG A 16 -12.14 25.17 -6.83
N LEU A 17 -13.04 25.53 -5.91
CA LEU A 17 -14.28 24.79 -5.71
C LEU A 17 -15.25 24.98 -6.90
N GLU A 18 -15.59 26.22 -7.23
CA GLU A 18 -16.68 26.56 -8.15
C GLU A 18 -16.26 26.37 -9.62
N ASN A 19 -15.02 26.71 -9.99
CA ASN A 19 -14.55 26.74 -11.38
C ASN A 19 -13.70 25.53 -11.77
N GLN A 20 -13.22 24.75 -10.81
CA GLN A 20 -12.42 23.54 -11.09
C GLN A 20 -13.11 22.26 -10.64
N PHE A 21 -13.46 22.17 -9.35
CA PHE A 21 -14.03 20.93 -8.78
C PHE A 21 -15.48 20.71 -9.20
N MET A 22 -16.37 21.69 -9.02
CA MET A 22 -17.79 21.53 -9.34
C MET A 22 -18.09 21.22 -10.81
N PRO A 23 -17.41 21.82 -11.80
CA PRO A 23 -17.55 21.41 -13.21
C PRO A 23 -17.12 19.97 -13.46
N HIS A 24 -16.01 19.52 -12.82
CA HIS A 24 -15.56 18.13 -12.90
C HIS A 24 -16.59 17.18 -12.26
N TRP A 25 -17.04 17.48 -11.04
CA TRP A 25 -18.09 16.74 -10.33
C TRP A 25 -19.36 16.57 -11.19
N ASN A 26 -19.83 17.65 -11.79
CA ASN A 26 -21.07 17.59 -12.59
C ASN A 26 -20.87 16.87 -13.93
N LYS A 27 -19.76 17.12 -14.63
CA LYS A 27 -19.53 16.58 -15.98
C LYS A 27 -19.01 15.13 -15.98
N GLN A 28 -18.06 14.82 -15.10
CA GLN A 28 -17.42 13.51 -15.10
C GLN A 28 -18.13 12.52 -14.18
N TRP A 29 -18.67 12.99 -13.05
CA TRP A 29 -19.29 12.14 -12.04
C TRP A 29 -20.80 12.26 -11.97
N SER A 30 -21.44 13.03 -12.87
CA SER A 30 -22.90 13.21 -12.94
C SER A 30 -23.51 13.64 -11.59
N GLY A 31 -22.78 14.46 -10.82
CA GLY A 31 -23.22 14.93 -9.51
C GLY A 31 -23.12 13.89 -8.38
N LYS A 32 -22.45 12.76 -8.61
CA LYS A 32 -22.27 11.68 -7.62
C LYS A 32 -20.81 11.60 -7.17
N CYS A 33 -20.54 11.06 -5.98
CA CYS A 33 -19.18 10.77 -5.57
C CYS A 33 -18.66 9.52 -6.30
N ILE A 34 -17.56 9.66 -7.06
CA ILE A 34 -16.97 8.52 -7.78
C ILE A 34 -16.54 7.39 -6.83
N LEU A 35 -16.11 7.73 -5.61
CA LEU A 35 -15.61 6.75 -4.63
C LEU A 35 -16.71 5.94 -3.94
N HIS A 36 -17.97 6.38 -4.05
CA HIS A 36 -19.10 5.78 -3.35
C HIS A 36 -20.10 5.21 -4.33
N GLY A 37 -20.26 3.89 -4.31
CA GLY A 37 -21.29 3.16 -5.04
C GLY A 37 -22.46 2.75 -4.14
N ALA A 38 -23.01 1.57 -4.39
CA ALA A 38 -24.05 0.98 -3.57
C ALA A 38 -23.54 0.60 -2.18
N THR A 39 -24.43 0.57 -1.19
CA THR A 39 -24.10 0.04 0.14
C THR A 39 -24.06 -1.48 0.10
N PRO A 40 -22.93 -2.13 0.46
CA PRO A 40 -22.84 -3.57 0.49
C PRO A 40 -23.87 -4.19 1.46
N GLY A 41 -24.66 -5.15 0.96
CA GLY A 41 -25.62 -5.91 1.76
C GLY A 41 -25.02 -7.18 2.38
N ALA A 42 -25.85 -7.93 3.11
CA ALA A 42 -25.48 -9.27 3.55
C ALA A 42 -25.24 -10.16 2.31
N GLY A 43 -24.08 -10.83 2.28
CA GLY A 43 -23.67 -11.65 1.13
C GLY A 43 -22.92 -10.89 0.02
N ALA A 44 -22.56 -9.61 0.24
CA ALA A 44 -21.65 -8.88 -0.63
C ALA A 44 -20.24 -9.47 -0.60
N ILE A 45 -19.65 -9.70 -1.77
CA ILE A 45 -18.26 -10.11 -1.89
C ILE A 45 -17.39 -8.85 -1.86
N ARG A 46 -16.67 -8.67 -0.73
CA ARG A 46 -15.88 -7.46 -0.47
C ARG A 46 -14.44 -7.66 -0.92
N LEU A 47 -14.08 -6.99 -2.02
CA LEU A 47 -12.73 -6.97 -2.61
C LEU A 47 -12.11 -5.56 -2.53
N ASP A 48 -12.61 -4.72 -1.66
CA ASP A 48 -12.19 -3.33 -1.43
C ASP A 48 -11.29 -3.15 -0.19
N GLY A 49 -11.06 -4.24 0.56
CA GLY A 49 -10.19 -4.27 1.75
C GLY A 49 -8.74 -4.63 1.41
N ASN A 50 -7.88 -4.65 2.46
CA ASN A 50 -6.49 -5.07 2.34
C ASN A 50 -6.11 -6.14 3.37
N ASP A 51 -7.07 -6.72 4.08
CA ASP A 51 -6.85 -7.84 5.00
C ASP A 51 -6.68 -9.14 4.21
N TYR A 52 -5.50 -9.29 3.59
CA TYR A 52 -5.21 -10.39 2.65
C TYR A 52 -5.35 -11.78 3.26
N LEU A 53 -5.05 -11.91 4.56
CA LEU A 53 -5.10 -13.19 5.28
C LEU A 53 -6.39 -13.35 6.10
N ASN A 54 -7.24 -12.31 6.13
CA ASN A 54 -8.49 -12.26 6.89
C ASN A 54 -8.29 -12.51 8.40
N VAL A 55 -7.34 -11.76 8.98
CA VAL A 55 -6.95 -11.90 10.39
C VAL A 55 -7.59 -10.88 11.33
N SER A 56 -8.30 -9.87 10.83
CA SER A 56 -8.85 -8.74 11.62
C SER A 56 -9.75 -9.17 12.80
N GLY A 57 -10.43 -10.28 12.67
CA GLY A 57 -11.31 -10.84 13.73
C GLY A 57 -10.71 -12.04 14.47
N HIS A 58 -9.42 -12.33 14.31
CA HIS A 58 -8.80 -13.51 14.90
C HIS A 58 -8.91 -13.49 16.43
N PRO A 59 -9.38 -14.59 17.09
CA PRO A 59 -9.67 -14.60 18.53
C PRO A 59 -8.47 -14.21 19.40
N ASP A 60 -7.27 -14.62 19.03
CA ASP A 60 -6.06 -14.32 19.81
C ASP A 60 -5.70 -12.83 19.75
N ILE A 61 -5.91 -12.19 18.62
CA ILE A 61 -5.68 -10.75 18.46
C ILE A 61 -6.67 -9.96 19.30
N VAL A 62 -7.96 -10.29 19.16
CA VAL A 62 -9.03 -9.64 19.93
C VAL A 62 -8.83 -9.85 21.43
N ARG A 63 -8.47 -11.08 21.85
CA ARG A 63 -8.17 -11.37 23.25
C ARG A 63 -7.02 -10.52 23.79
N ALA A 64 -5.90 -10.44 23.09
CA ALA A 64 -4.74 -9.64 23.50
C ALA A 64 -5.11 -8.16 23.69
N GLN A 65 -5.91 -7.61 22.78
CA GLN A 65 -6.40 -6.22 22.89
C GLN A 65 -7.31 -6.02 24.12
N ILE A 66 -8.29 -6.91 24.32
CA ILE A 66 -9.24 -6.82 25.45
C ILE A 66 -8.51 -6.97 26.79
N GLU A 67 -7.60 -7.94 26.91
CA GLU A 67 -6.83 -8.15 28.14
C GLU A 67 -5.96 -6.93 28.47
N THR A 68 -5.35 -6.30 27.47
CA THR A 68 -4.55 -5.10 27.67
C THR A 68 -5.42 -3.93 28.11
N LEU A 69 -6.57 -3.71 27.47
CA LEU A 69 -7.54 -2.67 27.88
C LEU A 69 -8.02 -2.84 29.31
N ARG A 70 -8.21 -4.10 29.78
CA ARG A 70 -8.65 -4.37 31.17
C ARG A 70 -7.56 -4.13 32.22
N ARG A 71 -6.29 -4.31 31.85
CA ARG A 71 -5.14 -4.19 32.77
C ARG A 71 -4.56 -2.77 32.81
N SER A 72 -4.69 -2.02 31.73
CA SER A 72 -4.04 -0.74 31.55
C SER A 72 -4.82 0.38 32.26
N ASN A 73 -4.43 0.69 33.50
CA ASN A 73 -4.80 1.94 34.14
C ASN A 73 -3.85 3.11 33.77
N GLU A 74 -2.82 2.86 32.97
CA GLU A 74 -1.73 3.78 32.67
C GLU A 74 -1.54 3.87 31.14
N SER A 75 -2.41 4.59 30.48
CA SER A 75 -2.14 5.01 29.11
C SER A 75 -1.56 6.43 29.11
N VAL A 76 -0.27 6.54 29.30
CA VAL A 76 0.41 7.80 29.04
C VAL A 76 0.51 7.96 27.52
N ILE A 77 -0.25 8.91 26.97
CA ILE A 77 -0.14 9.27 25.54
C ILE A 77 1.04 10.22 25.40
N GLN A 78 2.11 9.72 24.79
CA GLN A 78 3.33 10.48 24.58
C GLN A 78 3.91 10.26 23.19
N SER A 79 4.85 11.09 22.80
CA SER A 79 5.60 10.92 21.55
C SER A 79 6.49 9.66 21.60
N GLY A 80 6.72 9.05 20.44
CA GLY A 80 7.64 7.92 20.32
C GLY A 80 9.07 8.21 20.79
N ALA A 81 9.48 9.48 20.73
CA ALA A 81 10.80 9.91 21.20
C ALA A 81 11.00 9.79 22.73
N PHE A 82 9.94 9.70 23.50
CA PHE A 82 10.02 9.56 24.96
C PHE A 82 9.85 8.13 25.47
N LEU A 83 9.67 7.16 24.56
CA LEU A 83 9.54 5.76 24.95
C LEU A 83 10.87 5.20 25.45
N LEU A 84 10.85 4.64 26.65
CA LEU A 84 12.02 3.98 27.26
C LEU A 84 12.19 2.57 26.70
N ASP A 85 13.37 1.98 26.84
CA ASP A 85 13.69 0.64 26.33
C ASP A 85 12.80 -0.47 26.92
N ALA A 86 12.26 -0.29 28.11
CA ALA A 86 11.30 -1.23 28.72
C ALA A 86 9.86 -1.12 28.15
N HIS A 87 9.58 -0.14 27.28
CA HIS A 87 8.25 0.01 26.70
C HIS A 87 7.88 -1.15 25.77
N PRO A 88 6.64 -1.67 25.80
CA PRO A 88 6.23 -2.81 24.97
C PRO A 88 6.44 -2.62 23.46
N SER A 89 6.43 -1.39 22.95
CA SER A 89 6.77 -1.10 21.55
C SER A 89 8.15 -1.61 21.18
N ARG A 90 9.13 -1.53 22.09
CA ARG A 90 10.52 -1.99 21.83
C ARG A 90 10.58 -3.49 21.56
N THR A 91 9.81 -4.27 22.32
CA THR A 91 9.70 -5.72 22.09
C THR A 91 9.07 -6.02 20.73
N LEU A 92 8.01 -5.30 20.37
CA LEU A 92 7.35 -5.46 19.07
C LEU A 92 8.27 -5.03 17.93
N GLU A 93 8.97 -3.90 18.06
CA GLU A 93 9.93 -3.38 17.06
C GLU A 93 11.04 -4.40 16.80
N ALA A 94 11.65 -4.94 17.87
CA ALA A 94 12.69 -5.97 17.76
C ALA A 94 12.16 -7.26 17.12
N ALA A 95 10.94 -7.69 17.46
CA ALA A 95 10.32 -8.88 16.89
C ALA A 95 10.01 -8.71 15.40
N LEU A 96 9.49 -7.55 14.98
CA LEU A 96 9.25 -7.21 13.57
C LEU A 96 10.56 -7.13 12.78
N ALA A 97 11.58 -6.44 13.32
CA ALA A 97 12.89 -6.32 12.69
C ALA A 97 13.52 -7.70 12.48
N SER A 98 13.59 -8.54 13.52
CA SER A 98 14.08 -9.90 13.42
C SER A 98 13.34 -10.76 12.41
N TRP A 99 12.00 -10.61 12.34
CA TRP A 99 11.16 -11.36 11.39
C TRP A 99 11.46 -11.04 9.93
N VAL A 100 11.72 -9.77 9.61
CA VAL A 100 12.12 -9.36 8.25
C VAL A 100 13.62 -9.45 7.99
N GLY A 101 14.41 -10.01 8.93
CA GLY A 101 15.85 -10.18 8.80
C GLY A 101 16.63 -8.87 8.99
N LYS A 102 16.20 -8.00 9.92
CA LYS A 102 16.85 -6.73 10.24
C LYS A 102 17.26 -6.64 11.71
N GLU A 103 18.17 -5.71 12.02
CA GLU A 103 18.73 -5.54 13.36
C GLU A 103 17.78 -4.82 14.32
N ASP A 104 17.14 -3.75 13.85
CA ASP A 104 16.28 -2.90 14.67
C ASP A 104 15.22 -2.21 13.80
N GLY A 105 14.24 -1.54 14.41
CA GLY A 105 13.20 -0.84 13.70
C GLY A 105 12.31 0.00 14.62
N PHE A 106 11.33 0.64 14.01
CA PHE A 106 10.35 1.49 14.68
C PHE A 106 8.94 1.12 14.26
N VAL A 107 8.02 1.15 15.22
CA VAL A 107 6.59 1.19 14.93
C VAL A 107 6.07 2.62 15.04
N CYS A 108 5.14 2.98 14.16
CA CYS A 108 4.54 4.30 14.11
C CYS A 108 3.08 4.23 13.69
N GLN A 109 2.41 5.38 13.57
CA GLN A 109 0.96 5.50 13.43
C GLN A 109 0.39 4.94 12.12
N SER A 110 1.21 4.83 11.07
CA SER A 110 0.79 4.30 9.76
C SER A 110 2.00 4.03 8.86
N GLY A 111 1.82 3.22 7.81
CA GLY A 111 2.84 3.06 6.75
C GLY A 111 3.17 4.38 6.05
N TYR A 112 2.20 5.30 5.94
CA TYR A 112 2.45 6.64 5.43
C TYR A 112 3.48 7.40 6.31
N ALA A 113 3.28 7.39 7.63
CA ALA A 113 4.20 7.99 8.60
C ALA A 113 5.58 7.30 8.60
N ALA A 114 5.62 5.96 8.41
CA ALA A 114 6.85 5.20 8.28
C ALA A 114 7.69 5.69 7.11
N ASN A 115 7.12 5.77 5.92
CA ASN A 115 7.80 6.21 4.69
C ASN A 115 8.27 7.67 4.80
N VAL A 116 7.38 8.57 5.22
CA VAL A 116 7.72 9.99 5.37
C VAL A 116 8.81 10.19 6.42
N GLY A 117 8.67 9.55 7.57
CA GLY A 117 9.60 9.72 8.69
C GLY A 117 10.98 9.13 8.43
N LEU A 118 11.04 7.98 7.76
CA LEU A 118 12.33 7.38 7.41
C LEU A 118 13.06 8.21 6.35
N LEU A 119 12.39 8.53 5.22
CA LEU A 119 13.01 9.31 4.16
C LEU A 119 13.45 10.69 4.64
N GLN A 120 12.67 11.33 5.51
CA GLN A 120 13.02 12.61 6.12
C GLN A 120 14.26 12.51 7.01
N ALA A 121 14.50 11.35 7.62
CA ALA A 121 15.65 11.13 8.47
C ALA A 121 16.93 10.79 7.67
N ILE A 122 16.81 10.10 6.53
CA ILE A 122 17.97 9.55 5.80
C ILE A 122 18.33 10.31 4.51
N ALA A 123 17.55 11.32 4.12
CA ALA A 123 17.79 12.13 2.92
C ALA A 123 17.76 13.63 3.26
N ASP A 124 18.39 14.43 2.41
CA ASP A 124 18.46 15.90 2.47
C ASP A 124 18.52 16.50 1.06
N GLU A 125 18.72 17.83 0.96
CA GLU A 125 18.82 18.55 -0.31
C GLU A 125 20.02 18.14 -1.20
N HIS A 126 20.95 17.36 -0.67
CA HIS A 126 22.13 16.87 -1.39
C HIS A 126 22.07 15.38 -1.73
N THR A 127 21.04 14.70 -1.29
CA THR A 127 20.84 13.24 -1.46
C THR A 127 19.93 12.95 -2.64
N PRO A 128 20.43 12.49 -3.81
CA PRO A 128 19.57 12.06 -4.91
C PRO A 128 18.67 10.88 -4.49
N VAL A 129 17.37 10.95 -4.77
CA VAL A 129 16.44 9.87 -4.50
C VAL A 129 15.80 9.37 -5.80
N TYR A 130 15.99 8.10 -6.11
CA TYR A 130 15.52 7.43 -7.32
C TYR A 130 14.24 6.68 -7.01
N LEU A 131 13.09 7.16 -7.51
CA LEU A 131 11.79 6.56 -7.24
C LEU A 131 11.22 5.91 -8.50
N ASP A 132 10.66 4.73 -8.34
CA ASP A 132 9.74 4.17 -9.35
C ASP A 132 8.54 5.10 -9.55
N THR A 133 8.14 5.32 -10.79
CA THR A 133 7.02 6.23 -11.12
C THR A 133 5.68 5.78 -10.52
N LEU A 134 5.53 4.51 -10.16
CA LEU A 134 4.35 3.96 -9.47
C LEU A 134 4.56 3.75 -7.97
N ALA A 135 5.69 4.18 -7.41
CA ALA A 135 5.93 4.13 -5.97
C ALA A 135 4.83 4.85 -5.18
N HIS A 136 4.48 4.33 -4.02
CA HIS A 136 3.39 4.84 -3.20
C HIS A 136 3.58 6.33 -2.86
N THR A 137 2.48 7.10 -2.87
CA THR A 137 2.50 8.55 -2.65
C THR A 137 3.25 8.97 -1.38
N SER A 138 3.23 8.17 -0.32
CA SER A 138 3.97 8.47 0.91
C SER A 138 5.49 8.50 0.73
N LEU A 139 6.03 7.72 -0.20
CA LEU A 139 7.45 7.76 -0.56
C LEU A 139 7.80 9.08 -1.25
N TRP A 140 6.97 9.53 -2.19
CA TRP A 140 7.09 10.86 -2.81
C TRP A 140 6.99 12.00 -1.81
N GLU A 141 6.04 11.90 -0.85
CA GLU A 141 5.92 12.90 0.21
C GLU A 141 7.11 12.87 1.18
N GLY A 142 7.68 11.70 1.45
CA GLY A 142 8.90 11.58 2.24
C GLY A 142 10.08 12.31 1.60
N VAL A 143 10.27 12.14 0.28
CA VAL A 143 11.30 12.86 -0.49
C VAL A 143 11.08 14.36 -0.46
N ARG A 144 9.82 14.82 -0.60
CA ARG A 144 9.47 16.24 -0.47
C ARG A 144 9.74 16.78 0.94
N ALA A 145 9.38 16.01 1.97
CA ALA A 145 9.61 16.38 3.37
C ALA A 145 11.11 16.50 3.70
N ALA A 146 11.94 15.63 3.12
CA ALA A 146 13.40 15.71 3.18
C ALA A 146 14.00 16.84 2.34
N LYS A 147 13.21 17.46 1.44
CA LYS A 147 13.66 18.40 0.41
C LYS A 147 14.70 17.80 -0.56
N ALA A 148 14.72 16.49 -0.67
CA ALA A 148 15.68 15.77 -1.48
C ALA A 148 15.34 15.91 -2.99
N PRO A 149 16.36 15.92 -3.90
CA PRO A 149 16.11 15.88 -5.33
C PRO A 149 15.54 14.52 -5.75
N ALA A 150 14.31 14.55 -6.27
CA ALA A 150 13.60 13.38 -6.76
C ALA A 150 13.96 13.09 -8.23
N HIS A 151 14.43 11.89 -8.52
CA HIS A 151 14.76 11.42 -9.86
C HIS A 151 13.88 10.20 -10.22
N PRO A 152 12.73 10.39 -10.87
CA PRO A 152 11.87 9.27 -11.22
C PRO A 152 12.50 8.38 -12.30
N PHE A 153 12.31 7.08 -12.17
CA PHE A 153 12.60 6.13 -13.23
C PHE A 153 11.34 5.36 -13.65
N ARG A 154 11.36 4.81 -14.88
CA ARG A 154 10.22 4.09 -15.42
C ARG A 154 9.90 2.87 -14.56
N HIS A 155 8.61 2.63 -14.37
CA HIS A 155 8.10 1.52 -13.59
C HIS A 155 8.73 0.18 -13.98
N ASN A 156 9.30 -0.52 -12.97
CA ASN A 156 9.92 -1.82 -13.11
C ASN A 156 10.98 -1.90 -14.26
N ASP A 157 11.72 -0.82 -14.49
CA ASP A 157 12.74 -0.72 -15.54
C ASP A 157 14.16 -0.56 -14.93
N PRO A 158 14.87 -1.67 -14.64
CA PRO A 158 16.21 -1.64 -14.08
C PRO A 158 17.21 -0.88 -14.94
N ASP A 159 17.15 -1.04 -16.27
CA ASP A 159 18.03 -0.34 -17.20
C ASP A 159 17.83 1.16 -17.16
N HIS A 160 16.58 1.63 -17.01
CA HIS A 160 16.32 3.05 -16.87
C HIS A 160 16.80 3.57 -15.51
N LEU A 161 16.63 2.80 -14.43
CA LEU A 161 17.18 3.12 -13.12
C LEU A 161 18.70 3.33 -13.20
N SER A 162 19.45 2.37 -13.78
CA SER A 162 20.91 2.45 -13.95
C SER A 162 21.33 3.70 -14.72
N ARG A 163 20.62 4.03 -15.82
CA ARG A 163 20.88 5.25 -16.62
C ARG A 163 20.63 6.55 -15.82
N VAL A 164 19.59 6.57 -14.98
CA VAL A 164 19.27 7.76 -14.17
C VAL A 164 20.32 7.95 -13.07
N ILE A 165 20.72 6.87 -12.40
CA ILE A 165 21.78 6.92 -11.39
C ILE A 165 23.12 7.37 -12.00
N SER A 166 23.49 6.84 -13.15
CA SER A 166 24.74 7.20 -13.84
C SER A 166 24.87 8.69 -14.16
N ARG A 167 23.75 9.41 -14.29
CA ARG A 167 23.70 10.85 -14.57
C ARG A 167 23.74 11.72 -13.32
N ASN A 168 23.27 11.22 -12.19
CA ASN A 168 23.04 12.01 -10.98
C ASN A 168 23.93 11.58 -9.80
N GLY A 169 24.61 10.43 -9.91
CA GLY A 169 25.50 9.90 -8.86
C GLY A 169 24.80 8.97 -7.88
N PRO A 170 25.55 8.44 -6.87
CA PRO A 170 24.97 7.57 -5.84
C PRO A 170 23.92 8.31 -5.00
N GLY A 171 22.92 7.58 -4.52
CA GLY A 171 21.82 8.11 -3.74
C GLY A 171 20.97 7.01 -3.13
N ILE A 172 19.66 7.23 -2.97
CA ILE A 172 18.73 6.28 -2.39
C ILE A 172 17.78 5.78 -3.48
N VAL A 173 17.76 4.46 -3.74
CA VAL A 173 16.77 3.79 -4.59
C VAL A 173 15.56 3.43 -3.75
N VAL A 174 14.36 3.76 -4.24
CA VAL A 174 13.09 3.57 -3.52
C VAL A 174 12.08 2.86 -4.42
N VAL A 175 11.65 1.67 -4.00
CA VAL A 175 10.69 0.81 -4.71
C VAL A 175 9.65 0.21 -3.77
N ASP A 176 8.47 -0.10 -4.30
CA ASP A 176 7.52 -0.99 -3.64
C ASP A 176 7.81 -2.44 -4.06
N SER A 177 7.77 -3.40 -3.15
CA SER A 177 7.92 -4.83 -3.46
C SER A 177 6.76 -5.36 -4.31
N VAL A 178 5.53 -4.97 -3.95
CA VAL A 178 4.29 -5.17 -4.70
C VAL A 178 3.57 -3.83 -4.82
N TYR A 179 3.32 -3.39 -6.05
CA TYR A 179 2.74 -2.07 -6.29
C TYR A 179 1.24 -2.03 -6.01
N SER A 180 0.83 -1.09 -5.20
CA SER A 180 -0.53 -0.98 -4.65
C SER A 180 -1.64 -0.77 -5.68
N THR A 181 -1.30 -0.21 -6.84
CA THR A 181 -2.27 0.09 -7.91
C THR A 181 -2.44 -1.06 -8.89
N THR A 182 -1.40 -1.80 -9.22
CA THR A 182 -1.40 -2.81 -10.28
C THR A 182 -1.27 -4.25 -9.77
N GLY A 183 -0.75 -4.43 -8.56
CA GLY A 183 -0.32 -5.74 -8.09
C GLY A 183 0.90 -6.27 -8.84
N ALA A 184 1.67 -5.38 -9.49
CA ALA A 184 2.92 -5.74 -10.15
C ALA A 184 3.97 -6.08 -9.10
N LEU A 185 4.71 -7.15 -9.34
CA LEU A 185 5.88 -7.52 -8.55
C LEU A 185 7.08 -6.71 -9.02
N CYS A 186 7.87 -6.19 -8.09
CA CYS A 186 9.12 -5.52 -8.39
C CYS A 186 10.17 -6.56 -8.84
N PRO A 187 10.96 -6.30 -9.90
CA PRO A 187 12.15 -7.08 -10.22
C PRO A 187 13.26 -6.78 -9.20
N LEU A 188 12.99 -7.13 -7.93
CA LEU A 188 13.73 -6.64 -6.78
C LEU A 188 15.20 -7.07 -6.78
N ALA A 189 15.50 -8.29 -7.23
CA ALA A 189 16.89 -8.76 -7.33
C ALA A 189 17.72 -7.86 -8.25
N GLU A 190 17.19 -7.52 -9.42
CA GLU A 190 17.84 -6.64 -10.39
C GLU A 190 17.99 -5.20 -9.85
N MET A 191 16.95 -4.69 -9.16
CA MET A 191 17.01 -3.36 -8.53
C MET A 191 18.07 -3.29 -7.44
N VAL A 192 18.22 -4.34 -6.63
CA VAL A 192 19.28 -4.46 -5.60
C VAL A 192 20.65 -4.50 -6.26
N GLU A 193 20.85 -5.33 -7.28
CA GLU A 193 22.13 -5.42 -8.00
C GLU A 193 22.56 -4.07 -8.59
N ILE A 194 21.63 -3.32 -9.19
CA ILE A 194 21.92 -1.98 -9.72
C ILE A 194 22.25 -1.00 -8.61
N ALA A 195 21.50 -1.02 -7.49
CA ALA A 195 21.81 -0.17 -6.36
C ALA A 195 23.23 -0.41 -5.83
N GLU A 196 23.63 -1.68 -5.67
CA GLU A 196 24.97 -2.08 -5.24
C GLU A 196 26.06 -1.65 -6.25
N GLN A 197 25.86 -1.92 -7.55
CA GLN A 197 26.81 -1.55 -8.60
C GLN A 197 27.09 -0.05 -8.63
N HIS A 198 26.11 0.77 -8.30
CA HIS A 198 26.24 2.22 -8.27
C HIS A 198 26.53 2.82 -6.88
N GLY A 199 26.73 1.98 -5.86
CA GLY A 199 26.96 2.44 -4.48
C GLY A 199 25.78 3.19 -3.88
N CYS A 200 24.56 2.82 -4.25
CA CYS A 200 23.33 3.40 -3.73
C CYS A 200 22.80 2.65 -2.50
N THR A 201 22.17 3.38 -1.62
CA THR A 201 21.30 2.81 -0.57
C THR A 201 19.97 2.38 -1.21
N ILE A 202 19.37 1.28 -0.72
CA ILE A 202 18.04 0.84 -1.20
C ILE A 202 17.04 0.75 -0.04
N LEU A 203 15.84 1.30 -0.28
CA LEU A 203 14.65 1.23 0.56
C LEU A 203 13.55 0.49 -0.20
N VAL A 204 12.97 -0.52 0.43
CA VAL A 204 11.86 -1.32 -0.12
C VAL A 204 10.62 -1.18 0.75
N ASP A 205 9.52 -0.75 0.16
CA ASP A 205 8.21 -0.76 0.81
C ASP A 205 7.56 -2.14 0.62
N GLU A 206 7.47 -2.89 1.72
CA GLU A 206 6.89 -4.25 1.79
C GLU A 206 5.40 -4.25 2.17
N SER A 207 4.71 -3.10 2.09
CA SER A 207 3.32 -2.98 2.56
C SER A 207 2.37 -4.02 1.97
N HIS A 208 2.60 -4.46 0.75
CA HIS A 208 1.71 -5.40 0.06
C HIS A 208 2.30 -6.82 -0.11
N SER A 209 3.53 -7.06 0.35
CA SER A 209 4.20 -8.37 0.38
C SER A 209 4.34 -8.91 1.81
N LEU A 210 4.51 -8.02 2.80
CA LEU A 210 4.60 -8.42 4.20
C LEU A 210 3.32 -9.15 4.64
N GLY A 211 3.48 -10.35 5.21
CA GLY A 211 2.39 -11.26 5.56
C GLY A 211 2.01 -12.22 4.43
N THR A 212 2.21 -11.86 3.16
CA THR A 212 1.75 -12.63 1.99
C THR A 212 2.88 -13.34 1.24
N HIS A 213 4.11 -12.89 1.35
CA HIS A 213 5.30 -13.44 0.68
C HIS A 213 6.35 -13.87 1.69
N GLY A 214 7.21 -14.78 1.26
CA GLY A 214 8.37 -15.25 2.00
C GLY A 214 8.07 -16.22 3.14
N PRO A 215 9.13 -16.75 3.77
CA PRO A 215 9.00 -17.67 4.89
C PRO A 215 8.18 -17.05 6.03
N GLN A 216 7.14 -17.73 6.47
CA GLN A 216 6.22 -17.24 7.51
C GLN A 216 5.62 -15.85 7.20
N GLY A 217 5.64 -15.41 5.93
CA GLY A 217 5.14 -14.11 5.52
C GLY A 217 6.11 -12.94 5.74
N ALA A 218 7.40 -13.19 5.85
CA ALA A 218 8.42 -12.16 6.15
C ALA A 218 8.68 -11.15 5.01
N GLY A 219 7.95 -11.24 3.90
CA GLY A 219 8.02 -10.30 2.78
C GLY A 219 8.85 -10.81 1.61
N LEU A 220 8.84 -10.02 0.52
CA LEU A 220 9.53 -10.36 -0.73
C LEU A 220 11.06 -10.34 -0.58
N CYS A 221 11.60 -9.41 0.21
CA CYS A 221 13.04 -9.38 0.49
C CYS A 221 13.50 -10.70 1.11
N ALA A 222 12.74 -11.25 2.05
CA ALA A 222 13.05 -12.53 2.68
C ALA A 222 12.83 -13.71 1.72
N GLU A 223 11.79 -13.66 0.89
CA GLU A 223 11.52 -14.69 -0.13
C GLU A 223 12.67 -14.85 -1.12
N LEU A 224 13.27 -13.74 -1.54
CA LEU A 224 14.36 -13.71 -2.50
C LEU A 224 15.76 -13.81 -1.83
N GLY A 225 15.84 -13.93 -0.50
CA GLY A 225 17.11 -13.96 0.22
C GLY A 225 17.89 -12.64 0.15
N LEU A 226 17.19 -11.51 0.03
CA LEU A 226 17.77 -10.19 -0.15
C LEU A 226 17.76 -9.34 1.13
N SER A 227 17.26 -9.87 2.26
CA SER A 227 17.14 -9.10 3.51
C SER A 227 18.45 -8.41 3.92
N ASP A 228 19.59 -9.08 3.79
CA ASP A 228 20.91 -8.54 4.16
C ASP A 228 21.46 -7.53 3.12
N ARG A 229 20.90 -7.50 1.92
CA ARG A 229 21.32 -6.63 0.81
C ARG A 229 20.45 -5.37 0.66
N VAL A 230 19.30 -5.33 1.32
CA VAL A 230 18.40 -4.17 1.38
C VAL A 230 18.73 -3.38 2.64
N HIS A 231 18.90 -2.07 2.56
CA HIS A 231 19.27 -1.24 3.71
C HIS A 231 18.08 -0.97 4.63
N PHE A 232 16.94 -0.60 4.03
CA PHE A 232 15.74 -0.23 4.76
C PHE A 232 14.51 -0.95 4.20
N ILE A 233 13.69 -1.47 5.10
CA ILE A 233 12.37 -2.03 4.80
C ILE A 233 11.33 -1.16 5.49
N THR A 234 10.30 -0.75 4.77
CA THR A 234 9.12 -0.11 5.35
C THR A 234 7.88 -0.97 5.11
N ALA A 235 6.87 -0.85 5.94
CA ALA A 235 5.60 -1.52 5.71
C ALA A 235 4.44 -0.81 6.40
N SER A 236 3.28 -0.82 5.74
CA SER A 236 2.00 -0.54 6.38
C SER A 236 1.46 -1.80 7.05
N LEU A 237 1.29 -1.76 8.36
CA LEU A 237 0.65 -2.85 9.09
C LEU A 237 -0.89 -2.82 8.99
N ALA A 238 -1.46 -1.93 8.15
CA ALA A 238 -2.90 -1.89 7.84
C ALA A 238 -3.28 -2.73 6.62
N LYS A 239 -2.44 -3.69 6.22
CA LYS A 239 -2.66 -4.63 5.11
C LYS A 239 -2.87 -6.04 5.68
N ALA A 240 -2.00 -6.99 5.37
CA ALA A 240 -2.11 -8.35 5.91
C ALA A 240 -2.16 -8.42 7.45
N PHE A 241 -1.58 -7.45 8.14
CA PHE A 241 -1.67 -7.34 9.61
C PHE A 241 -3.03 -6.85 10.12
N ALA A 242 -3.87 -6.28 9.26
CA ALA A 242 -5.18 -5.72 9.61
C ALA A 242 -5.15 -4.77 10.84
N GLY A 243 -4.00 -4.16 11.13
CA GLY A 243 -3.77 -3.26 12.26
C GLY A 243 -3.42 -1.83 11.82
N ARG A 244 -3.78 -0.82 12.61
CA ARG A 244 -3.50 0.58 12.29
C ARG A 244 -2.12 0.99 12.78
N ALA A 245 -1.09 0.65 12.01
CA ALA A 245 0.30 1.03 12.29
C ALA A 245 1.15 1.04 11.03
N GLY A 246 2.39 1.52 11.16
CA GLY A 246 3.48 1.35 10.22
C GLY A 246 4.71 0.80 10.93
N PHE A 247 5.59 0.22 10.15
CA PHE A 247 6.89 -0.27 10.58
C PHE A 247 7.95 0.18 9.59
N PHE A 248 9.15 0.46 10.09
CA PHE A 248 10.34 0.58 9.26
C PHE A 248 11.56 0.06 10.01
N SER A 249 12.42 -0.62 9.27
CA SER A 249 13.69 -1.15 9.80
C SER A 249 14.80 -0.13 9.70
N VAL A 250 15.76 -0.23 10.60
CA VAL A 250 17.01 0.56 10.58
C VAL A 250 18.19 -0.31 11.04
N PRO A 251 19.43 -0.07 10.56
CA PRO A 251 20.62 -0.56 11.23
C PRO A 251 20.66 -0.08 12.67
N ALA A 252 21.13 -0.92 13.60
CA ALA A 252 21.14 -0.61 15.02
C ALA A 252 21.91 0.69 15.34
N GLU A 253 23.00 0.95 14.63
CA GLU A 253 23.80 2.17 14.76
C GLU A 253 23.06 3.46 14.41
N LEU A 254 22.04 3.40 13.53
CA LEU A 254 21.25 4.56 13.12
C LEU A 254 20.05 4.83 14.02
N ARG A 255 19.77 3.97 15.00
CA ARG A 255 18.55 4.11 15.81
C ARG A 255 18.40 5.48 16.45
N PHE A 256 19.41 5.94 17.20
CA PHE A 256 19.35 7.25 17.87
C PHE A 256 19.30 8.41 16.88
N TYR A 257 20.03 8.29 15.79
CA TYR A 257 19.98 9.30 14.73
C TYR A 257 18.55 9.43 14.16
N VAL A 258 17.94 8.33 13.75
CA VAL A 258 16.59 8.30 13.18
C VAL A 258 15.55 8.78 14.20
N LEU A 259 15.67 8.39 15.47
CA LEU A 259 14.80 8.85 16.54
C LEU A 259 14.77 10.38 16.65
N HIS A 260 15.87 11.07 16.38
CA HIS A 260 15.97 12.54 16.45
C HIS A 260 15.66 13.25 15.13
N HIS A 261 15.44 12.53 14.01
CA HIS A 261 15.22 13.12 12.69
C HIS A 261 13.91 12.70 12.03
N SER A 262 13.24 11.67 12.54
CA SER A 262 11.93 11.22 12.05
C SER A 262 10.80 12.05 12.69
N TYR A 263 10.36 13.10 12.03
CA TYR A 263 9.34 14.02 12.59
C TYR A 263 8.02 13.34 12.94
N PRO A 264 7.48 12.39 12.16
CA PRO A 264 6.28 11.67 12.58
C PRO A 264 6.45 10.93 13.91
N ASN A 265 7.64 10.43 14.22
CA ASN A 265 7.90 9.75 15.50
C ASN A 265 8.12 10.73 16.67
N ILE A 266 8.65 11.94 16.37
CA ILE A 266 8.92 12.95 17.38
C ILE A 266 7.65 13.75 17.72
N PHE A 267 6.90 14.19 16.69
CA PHE A 267 5.84 15.18 16.82
C PHE A 267 4.43 14.59 16.75
N SER A 268 4.29 13.25 16.89
CA SER A 268 2.99 12.62 17.06
C SER A 268 3.02 11.57 18.18
N SER A 269 1.84 11.21 18.68
CA SER A 269 1.72 10.23 19.76
C SER A 269 2.08 8.82 19.30
N CYS A 270 2.68 8.02 20.19
CA CYS A 270 2.92 6.60 19.97
C CYS A 270 1.60 5.80 19.85
N LEU A 271 1.73 4.53 19.47
CA LEU A 271 0.62 3.59 19.49
C LEU A 271 0.13 3.34 20.92
N LEU A 272 -1.16 3.09 21.06
CA LEU A 272 -1.74 2.75 22.36
C LEU A 272 -1.37 1.33 22.80
N PRO A 273 -1.31 1.03 24.12
CA PRO A 273 -0.88 -0.27 24.60
C PRO A 273 -1.64 -1.47 24.02
N HIS A 274 -2.96 -1.32 23.82
CA HIS A 274 -3.78 -2.39 23.23
C HIS A 274 -3.54 -2.55 21.73
N GLU A 275 -3.18 -1.48 21.00
CA GLU A 275 -2.77 -1.57 19.59
C GLU A 275 -1.46 -2.36 19.49
N ILE A 276 -0.48 -2.08 20.36
CA ILE A 276 0.80 -2.79 20.42
C ILE A 276 0.58 -4.28 20.74
N ALA A 277 -0.25 -4.59 21.74
CA ALA A 277 -0.58 -5.97 22.10
C ALA A 277 -1.29 -6.71 20.95
N GLY A 278 -2.21 -6.04 20.28
CA GLY A 278 -2.87 -6.56 19.09
C GLY A 278 -1.89 -6.88 17.96
N LEU A 279 -0.99 -5.95 17.64
CA LEU A 279 0.03 -6.13 16.61
C LEU A 279 1.02 -7.26 16.94
N ALA A 280 1.42 -7.39 18.21
CA ALA A 280 2.27 -8.49 18.65
C ALA A 280 1.57 -9.85 18.48
N ALA A 281 0.30 -9.95 18.86
CA ALA A 281 -0.50 -11.15 18.62
C ALA A 281 -0.70 -11.41 17.11
N THR A 282 -0.90 -10.38 16.32
CA THR A 282 -1.03 -10.49 14.87
C THR A 282 0.23 -11.05 14.22
N LEU A 283 1.41 -10.63 14.64
CA LEU A 283 2.68 -11.17 14.15
C LEU A 283 2.76 -12.70 14.35
N GLU A 284 2.38 -13.18 15.53
CA GLU A 284 2.41 -14.61 15.81
C GLU A 284 1.33 -15.39 15.02
N VAL A 285 0.16 -14.80 14.81
CA VAL A 285 -0.88 -15.37 13.94
C VAL A 285 -0.38 -15.46 12.49
N ILE A 286 0.17 -14.37 11.93
CA ILE A 286 0.64 -14.33 10.55
C ILE A 286 1.75 -15.34 10.28
N LYS A 287 2.67 -15.54 11.22
CA LYS A 287 3.72 -16.56 11.09
C LYS A 287 3.15 -17.97 10.86
N GLN A 288 1.95 -18.24 11.34
CA GLN A 288 1.28 -19.54 11.23
C GLN A 288 0.32 -19.65 10.03
N CYS A 289 0.12 -18.57 9.25
CA CYS A 289 -0.84 -18.52 8.14
C CYS A 289 -0.30 -19.09 6.82
N ASP A 290 0.49 -20.16 6.81
CA ASP A 290 1.05 -20.72 5.56
C ASP A 290 -0.04 -21.26 4.61
N GLU A 291 -1.09 -21.86 5.14
CA GLU A 291 -2.20 -22.37 4.33
C GLU A 291 -3.06 -21.22 3.77
N GLU A 292 -3.25 -20.14 4.54
CA GLU A 292 -3.92 -18.93 4.08
C GLU A 292 -3.14 -18.27 2.92
N ARG A 293 -1.82 -18.18 3.03
CA ARG A 293 -0.95 -17.69 1.95
C ARG A 293 -1.08 -18.53 0.67
N LYS A 294 -1.04 -19.86 0.80
CA LYS A 294 -1.23 -20.78 -0.34
C LYS A 294 -2.59 -20.57 -1.01
N ARG A 295 -3.67 -20.45 -0.20
CA ARG A 295 -5.01 -20.17 -0.73
C ARG A 295 -5.08 -18.82 -1.42
N LEU A 296 -4.53 -17.77 -0.81
CA LEU A 296 -4.46 -16.43 -1.40
C LEU A 296 -3.82 -16.47 -2.79
N HIS A 297 -2.64 -17.07 -2.91
CA HIS A 297 -1.93 -17.18 -4.19
C HIS A 297 -2.66 -18.08 -5.19
N SER A 298 -3.29 -19.15 -4.74
CA SER A 298 -4.11 -20.02 -5.60
C SER A 298 -5.33 -19.28 -6.15
N ASN A 299 -6.08 -18.61 -5.28
CA ASN A 299 -7.25 -17.82 -5.64
C ASN A 299 -6.87 -16.69 -6.60
N THR A 300 -5.73 -16.05 -6.36
CA THR A 300 -5.18 -14.99 -7.22
C THR A 300 -4.91 -15.52 -8.63
N ARG A 301 -4.16 -16.60 -8.77
CA ARG A 301 -3.86 -17.20 -10.08
C ARG A 301 -5.14 -17.59 -10.82
N ARG A 302 -6.08 -18.23 -10.14
CA ARG A 302 -7.35 -18.63 -10.74
C ARG A 302 -8.11 -17.43 -11.30
N LEU A 303 -8.36 -16.41 -10.46
CA LEU A 303 -9.15 -15.26 -10.91
C LEU A 303 -8.44 -14.48 -12.03
N ARG A 304 -7.11 -14.32 -11.94
CA ARG A 304 -6.33 -13.69 -13.00
C ARG A 304 -6.45 -14.44 -14.33
N ASN A 305 -6.34 -15.77 -14.33
CA ASN A 305 -6.50 -16.57 -15.54
C ASN A 305 -7.90 -16.38 -16.13
N SER A 306 -8.94 -16.51 -15.33
CA SER A 306 -10.33 -16.34 -15.77
C SER A 306 -10.57 -14.93 -16.37
N LEU A 307 -10.10 -13.87 -15.72
CA LEU A 307 -10.23 -12.51 -16.23
C LEU A 307 -9.45 -12.29 -17.54
N THR A 308 -8.26 -12.87 -17.64
CA THR A 308 -7.46 -12.81 -18.87
C THR A 308 -8.16 -13.50 -20.05
N GLU A 309 -8.72 -14.70 -19.81
CA GLU A 309 -9.52 -15.44 -20.81
C GLU A 309 -10.77 -14.66 -21.25
N LEU A 310 -11.36 -13.89 -20.35
CA LEU A 310 -12.49 -12.99 -20.64
C LEU A 310 -12.09 -11.69 -21.35
N GLY A 311 -10.78 -11.47 -21.60
CA GLY A 311 -10.26 -10.32 -22.33
C GLY A 311 -10.03 -9.07 -21.47
N TYR A 312 -10.00 -9.19 -20.15
CA TYR A 312 -9.61 -8.08 -19.27
C TYR A 312 -8.09 -7.84 -19.34
N PRO A 313 -7.63 -6.61 -19.60
CA PRO A 313 -6.22 -6.29 -19.78
C PRO A 313 -5.49 -6.10 -18.42
N ILE A 314 -5.29 -7.19 -17.68
CA ILE A 314 -4.76 -7.20 -16.31
C ILE A 314 -3.31 -7.72 -16.19
N HIS A 315 -2.58 -7.83 -17.29
CA HIS A 315 -1.24 -8.41 -17.38
C HIS A 315 -0.13 -7.58 -16.69
N GLN A 316 -0.42 -6.36 -16.25
CA GLN A 316 0.57 -5.52 -15.55
C GLN A 316 0.92 -6.00 -14.14
N GLY A 317 0.11 -6.87 -13.53
CA GLY A 317 0.34 -7.39 -12.19
C GLY A 317 0.23 -8.91 -12.14
N THR A 318 0.79 -9.50 -11.10
CA THR A 318 0.77 -10.95 -10.83
C THR A 318 0.17 -11.29 -9.48
N GLU A 319 0.10 -10.32 -8.56
CA GLU A 319 -0.24 -10.53 -7.16
C GLU A 319 -1.73 -10.33 -6.83
N GLN A 320 -2.11 -10.42 -5.56
CA GLN A 320 -3.47 -10.40 -5.03
C GLN A 320 -4.26 -9.10 -5.27
N ILE A 321 -3.63 -8.12 -5.86
CA ILE A 321 -4.25 -6.85 -6.28
C ILE A 321 -4.49 -6.91 -7.78
N ILE A 322 -5.75 -6.87 -8.20
CA ILE A 322 -6.16 -6.92 -9.61
C ILE A 322 -6.80 -5.60 -9.99
N SER A 323 -6.22 -4.92 -10.97
CA SER A 323 -6.70 -3.62 -11.42
C SER A 323 -7.44 -3.73 -12.73
N LEU A 324 -8.71 -3.38 -12.70
CA LEU A 324 -9.56 -3.24 -13.87
C LEU A 324 -9.52 -1.77 -14.32
N GLU A 325 -8.48 -1.40 -15.11
CA GLU A 325 -8.21 -0.02 -15.55
C GLU A 325 -9.10 0.34 -16.74
N ALA A 326 -10.32 0.84 -16.47
CA ALA A 326 -11.22 1.35 -17.51
C ALA A 326 -10.70 2.67 -18.13
N GLY A 327 -9.88 3.41 -17.41
CA GLY A 327 -9.18 4.60 -17.87
C GLY A 327 -9.93 5.89 -17.56
N LEU A 328 -11.08 6.13 -18.17
CA LEU A 328 -11.89 7.31 -17.88
C LEU A 328 -12.71 7.11 -16.60
N GLU A 329 -12.88 8.16 -15.83
CA GLU A 329 -13.67 8.13 -14.59
C GLU A 329 -15.14 7.74 -14.81
N PRO A 330 -15.86 8.25 -15.83
CA PRO A 330 -17.22 7.79 -16.13
C PRO A 330 -17.30 6.29 -16.44
N ASP A 331 -16.36 5.76 -17.24
CA ASP A 331 -16.33 4.34 -17.59
C ASP A 331 -16.02 3.47 -16.35
N THR A 332 -15.16 3.99 -15.46
CA THR A 332 -14.85 3.33 -14.19
C THR A 332 -16.06 3.30 -13.26
N MET A 333 -16.89 4.37 -13.24
CA MET A 333 -18.14 4.37 -12.47
C MET A 333 -19.12 3.34 -13.04
N VAL A 334 -19.24 3.23 -14.36
CA VAL A 334 -20.07 2.19 -14.99
C VAL A 334 -19.58 0.80 -14.61
N LEU A 335 -18.27 0.55 -14.71
CA LEU A 335 -17.68 -0.73 -14.32
C LEU A 335 -17.99 -1.09 -12.86
N ARG A 336 -17.80 -0.12 -11.94
CA ARG A 336 -18.15 -0.28 -10.52
C ARG A 336 -19.62 -0.65 -10.35
N ASP A 337 -20.52 0.14 -10.93
CA ASP A 337 -21.95 -0.05 -10.77
C ASP A 337 -22.38 -1.43 -11.28
N ARG A 338 -21.81 -1.91 -12.40
CA ARG A 338 -22.05 -3.25 -12.92
C ARG A 338 -21.55 -4.36 -12.01
N LEU A 339 -20.36 -4.22 -11.43
CA LEU A 339 -19.85 -5.18 -10.45
C LEU A 339 -20.73 -5.23 -9.19
N GLU A 340 -21.14 -4.07 -8.68
CA GLU A 340 -21.98 -3.94 -7.49
C GLU A 340 -23.41 -4.50 -7.73
N GLU A 341 -23.99 -4.40 -8.94
CA GLU A 341 -25.23 -5.08 -9.34
C GLU A 341 -25.14 -6.60 -9.20
N HIS A 342 -23.92 -7.16 -9.31
CA HIS A 342 -23.62 -8.57 -9.07
C HIS A 342 -23.09 -8.84 -7.63
N ASN A 343 -23.28 -7.92 -6.69
CA ASN A 343 -22.77 -8.03 -5.31
C ASN A 343 -21.23 -8.19 -5.20
N VAL A 344 -20.45 -7.74 -6.17
CA VAL A 344 -18.99 -7.70 -6.16
C VAL A 344 -18.51 -6.27 -5.94
N PHE A 345 -17.82 -6.01 -4.84
CA PHE A 345 -17.42 -4.67 -4.42
C PHE A 345 -15.91 -4.51 -4.46
N GLY A 346 -15.42 -3.64 -5.35
CA GLY A 346 -14.02 -3.24 -5.44
C GLY A 346 -13.81 -1.79 -5.02
N ALA A 347 -12.57 -1.37 -4.83
CA ALA A 347 -12.21 0.00 -4.51
C ALA A 347 -11.91 0.81 -5.78
N ILE A 348 -12.48 2.01 -5.91
CA ILE A 348 -12.14 2.91 -7.02
C ILE A 348 -10.85 3.66 -6.71
N PHE A 349 -9.97 3.68 -7.71
CA PHE A 349 -8.77 4.49 -7.76
C PHE A 349 -8.85 5.45 -8.96
N CYS A 350 -8.78 6.74 -8.68
CA CYS A 350 -8.75 7.82 -9.67
C CYS A 350 -7.74 8.88 -9.25
N ALA A 351 -7.55 9.94 -10.02
CA ALA A 351 -6.67 11.03 -9.62
C ALA A 351 -7.07 11.63 -8.26
N PRO A 352 -6.13 11.89 -7.32
CA PRO A 352 -4.67 11.86 -7.50
C PRO A 352 -4.00 10.50 -7.23
N ALA A 353 -4.73 9.45 -6.82
CA ALA A 353 -4.17 8.11 -6.54
C ALA A 353 -3.66 7.42 -7.82
N THR A 354 -4.18 7.81 -8.98
CA THR A 354 -3.69 7.41 -10.30
C THR A 354 -3.44 8.63 -11.16
N SER A 355 -2.70 8.47 -12.26
CA SER A 355 -2.62 9.52 -13.29
C SER A 355 -3.99 9.76 -13.92
N ARG A 356 -4.19 10.95 -14.49
CA ARG A 356 -5.42 11.28 -15.24
C ARG A 356 -5.69 10.24 -16.33
N ASN A 357 -6.94 9.90 -16.53
CA ASN A 357 -7.41 8.89 -17.51
C ASN A 357 -6.83 7.49 -17.28
N ARG A 358 -6.48 7.16 -16.04
CA ARG A 358 -6.07 5.84 -15.58
C ARG A 358 -6.88 5.38 -14.37
N ALA A 359 -8.13 5.81 -14.30
CA ALA A 359 -9.03 5.36 -13.24
C ALA A 359 -9.35 3.87 -13.40
N MET A 360 -9.52 3.19 -12.27
CA MET A 360 -9.69 1.74 -12.20
C MET A 360 -10.60 1.33 -11.06
N VAL A 361 -11.20 0.17 -11.19
CA VAL A 361 -11.73 -0.59 -10.05
C VAL A 361 -10.64 -1.58 -9.63
N ARG A 362 -10.15 -1.46 -8.41
CA ARG A 362 -9.18 -2.38 -7.82
C ARG A 362 -9.89 -3.46 -7.02
N LEU A 363 -9.66 -4.70 -7.39
CA LEU A 363 -10.11 -5.89 -6.68
C LEU A 363 -8.93 -6.42 -5.86
N THR A 364 -9.14 -6.60 -4.57
CA THR A 364 -8.11 -7.11 -3.65
C THR A 364 -8.59 -8.43 -3.07
N LEU A 365 -7.88 -9.50 -3.40
CA LEU A 365 -8.24 -10.84 -2.95
C LEU A 365 -7.79 -11.07 -1.50
N ASN A 366 -8.52 -11.97 -0.83
CA ASN A 366 -8.13 -12.47 0.49
C ASN A 366 -8.20 -14.00 0.55
N ALA A 367 -7.58 -14.56 1.56
CA ALA A 367 -7.45 -16.00 1.73
C ALA A 367 -8.78 -16.73 2.04
N ASN A 368 -9.82 -16.00 2.46
CA ASN A 368 -11.10 -16.56 2.85
C ASN A 368 -12.12 -16.69 1.72
N LEU A 369 -11.78 -16.17 0.52
CA LEU A 369 -12.66 -16.34 -0.64
C LEU A 369 -12.92 -17.82 -0.90
N THR A 370 -14.20 -18.20 -0.87
CA THR A 370 -14.67 -19.54 -1.12
C THR A 370 -14.72 -19.84 -2.62
N GLU A 371 -14.78 -21.13 -2.97
CA GLU A 371 -14.98 -21.57 -4.36
C GLU A 371 -16.25 -21.00 -4.99
N ALA A 372 -17.34 -20.89 -4.21
CA ALA A 372 -18.60 -20.30 -4.66
C ALA A 372 -18.46 -18.80 -4.95
N GLU A 373 -17.77 -18.05 -4.09
CA GLU A 373 -17.52 -16.62 -4.29
C GLU A 373 -16.61 -16.38 -5.50
N LEU A 374 -15.54 -17.16 -5.66
CA LEU A 374 -14.67 -17.06 -6.85
C LEU A 374 -15.45 -17.33 -8.13
N SER A 375 -16.26 -18.40 -8.18
CA SER A 375 -17.13 -18.73 -9.32
C SER A 375 -18.16 -17.62 -9.60
N HIS A 376 -18.67 -16.98 -8.53
CA HIS A 376 -19.59 -15.85 -8.66
C HIS A 376 -18.88 -14.62 -9.27
N ILE A 377 -17.67 -14.28 -8.81
CA ILE A 377 -16.86 -13.18 -9.38
C ILE A 377 -16.57 -13.45 -10.87
N GLU A 378 -16.19 -14.68 -11.23
CA GLU A 378 -15.92 -15.09 -12.62
C GLU A 378 -17.18 -14.96 -13.49
N THR A 379 -18.34 -15.33 -12.96
CA THR A 379 -19.64 -15.19 -13.64
C THR A 379 -19.99 -13.71 -13.82
N ALA A 380 -19.90 -12.91 -12.76
CA ALA A 380 -20.12 -11.47 -12.82
C ALA A 380 -19.23 -10.81 -13.87
N ALA A 381 -17.93 -11.13 -13.87
CA ALA A 381 -16.99 -10.59 -14.86
C ALA A 381 -17.36 -10.98 -16.30
N ARG A 382 -17.83 -12.23 -16.53
CA ARG A 382 -18.30 -12.70 -17.82
C ARG A 382 -19.55 -11.95 -18.29
N ASP A 383 -20.53 -11.78 -17.40
CA ASP A 383 -21.82 -11.15 -17.75
C ASP A 383 -21.67 -9.66 -18.05
N ILE A 384 -20.75 -8.97 -17.36
CA ILE A 384 -20.52 -7.54 -17.58
C ILE A 384 -19.55 -7.25 -18.73
N ALA A 385 -18.70 -8.21 -19.16
CA ALA A 385 -17.69 -7.99 -20.19
C ALA A 385 -18.28 -7.41 -21.52
N PRO A 386 -19.41 -7.89 -22.06
CA PRO A 386 -20.02 -7.29 -23.24
C PRO A 386 -20.49 -5.84 -23.05
N LEU A 387 -20.81 -5.46 -21.81
CA LEU A 387 -21.31 -4.14 -21.46
C LEU A 387 -20.18 -3.12 -21.28
N VAL A 388 -19.09 -3.52 -20.60
CA VAL A 388 -17.96 -2.65 -20.26
C VAL A 388 -16.81 -2.75 -21.29
N LYS A 389 -16.83 -3.77 -22.18
CA LYS A 389 -15.90 -3.97 -23.28
C LYS A 389 -14.43 -3.81 -22.89
N PRO A 390 -13.90 -4.66 -22.01
CA PRO A 390 -12.54 -4.49 -21.47
C PRO A 390 -11.45 -4.49 -22.55
N TRP A 391 -11.67 -5.16 -23.68
CA TRP A 391 -10.77 -5.17 -24.83
C TRP A 391 -10.67 -3.82 -25.57
N ASP A 392 -11.58 -2.87 -25.32
CA ASP A 392 -11.57 -1.51 -25.88
C ASP A 392 -10.97 -0.47 -24.94
N TRP A 393 -10.60 -0.83 -23.72
CA TRP A 393 -10.04 0.09 -22.74
C TRP A 393 -8.70 0.67 -23.21
N PRO A 394 -8.35 1.91 -22.81
CA PRO A 394 -7.09 2.55 -23.25
C PRO A 394 -5.84 1.73 -22.94
N ILE A 395 -5.82 0.99 -21.82
CA ILE A 395 -4.72 0.11 -21.45
C ILE A 395 -4.57 -1.06 -22.46
N ALA A 396 -5.65 -1.66 -22.93
CA ALA A 396 -5.61 -2.74 -23.90
C ALA A 396 -5.01 -2.27 -25.25
N ARG A 397 -5.28 -1.02 -25.63
CA ARG A 397 -4.72 -0.42 -26.88
C ARG A 397 -3.24 -0.07 -26.73
N ARG A 398 -2.81 0.43 -25.57
CA ARG A 398 -1.39 0.73 -25.29
C ARG A 398 -0.50 -0.51 -25.36
N ASN A 399 -1.02 -1.64 -24.94
CA ASN A 399 -0.26 -2.88 -24.93
C ASN A 399 -0.08 -3.46 -26.33
N LYS A 400 -1.14 -3.43 -27.15
CA LYS A 400 -1.03 -3.82 -28.58
C LYS A 400 -0.06 -2.97 -29.41
N ALA A 401 0.30 -1.80 -28.93
CA ALA A 401 1.27 -0.91 -29.58
C ALA A 401 2.72 -1.17 -29.13
N ASN A 402 2.90 -1.94 -28.05
CA ASN A 402 4.21 -2.29 -27.49
C ASN A 402 4.63 -3.75 -27.79
N ASP A 403 3.70 -4.59 -28.27
CA ASP A 403 3.93 -5.93 -28.84
C ASP A 403 4.25 -5.82 -30.37
#